data_ee5330c28bdc96f66f5b02aa8632e05a
#
_entry.id   ee5330c28bdc96f66f5b02aa8632e05a
#
_cell.length_a   1.000
_cell.length_b   1.000
_cell.length_c   1.000
_cell.angle_alpha   90.00
_cell.angle_beta   90.00
_cell.angle_gamma   90.00
#
_symmetry.space_group_name_H-M   'P 1'
#
loop_
_entity.id
_entity.type
_entity.pdbx_description
1 polymer ?
#
loop_
_entity_poly.entity_id
_entity_poly.type
_entity_poly.pdbx_seq_one_letter_code
_entity_poly.pdbx_strand_id
1 'polypeptide(L)'
;MKLSRKFVSDYIDINDDINTIAEKMTGVGNEYDSAGKLINASNLVIGEVLECDMHPDSDHLHVCKVNVGTEVLQIVCGAPNVRKGLKVIVALPGAELPGGTIKKGVIRGVESNGMLCSIAELGLDHKFLKEDDINGIHELPKDAPVGEDPIKYLELDDEVIDFELTSNRGDLLSILGMAYELGAIYDERVNDIDLSHKEGIGNIKDELELKVDTEACPLFLARKVVNVTIKESPTFIKNRLIASGIRPINNVVDISNYVMLETGQPLHYYDADRLGSTLGVRMANDNEELTTLDNQKRTLSNSDIVIYNNTGAIGLAGIMGGLSTEVENDTKNIVIESAIFDPVLIRKTSKKVLRSEASNRFEKGLDPKRTYMAMERSLNLLEKYASATVVGGMLEHKNIDIKDKEIEIAYSKINKILGIELDKNTILDIFRKLDFTTLDKGDTVLVTVPSRRIDIAIEEDLVEEVGRIYGIDNIEGRKMILPVRMGKVDKTNRSIRHLLSNLGLSETLTYSLIKESEVHKYTNDTFDSIRL
;
A
#
# COMPACT_ATOMS: atom_id res chain seq x y z
N MET A 1 -1.86 5.32 0.89
CA MET A 1 -1.89 3.90 1.40
C MET A 1 -3.32 3.45 1.50
N LYS A 2 -3.68 2.39 0.76
CA LYS A 2 -5.04 1.84 0.83
C LYS A 2 -5.18 0.86 1.97
N LEU A 3 -6.07 1.15 2.91
CA LEU A 3 -6.41 0.30 4.04
C LEU A 3 -7.68 -0.48 3.71
N SER A 4 -7.58 -1.79 3.52
CA SER A 4 -8.70 -2.70 3.44
C SER A 4 -9.25 -2.98 4.83
N ARG A 5 -10.56 -2.79 5.04
CA ARG A 5 -11.22 -3.11 6.32
C ARG A 5 -11.13 -4.58 6.66
N LYS A 6 -11.38 -5.46 5.69
CA LYS A 6 -11.26 -6.91 5.89
C LYS A 6 -9.84 -7.33 6.25
N PHE A 7 -8.82 -6.66 5.69
CA PHE A 7 -7.44 -7.01 6.00
C PHE A 7 -7.04 -6.55 7.40
N VAL A 8 -7.39 -5.33 7.80
CA VAL A 8 -7.03 -4.84 9.14
C VAL A 8 -7.83 -5.55 10.25
N SER A 9 -9.04 -6.04 9.94
CA SER A 9 -9.88 -6.80 10.90
C SER A 9 -9.29 -8.13 11.33
N ASP A 10 -8.26 -8.65 10.66
CA ASP A 10 -7.50 -9.81 11.17
C ASP A 10 -6.71 -9.47 12.43
N TYR A 11 -6.39 -8.18 12.63
CA TYR A 11 -5.53 -7.70 13.71
C TYR A 11 -6.26 -6.89 14.76
N ILE A 12 -7.35 -6.22 14.39
CA ILE A 12 -8.13 -5.40 15.32
C ILE A 12 -9.60 -5.38 14.91
N ASP A 13 -10.50 -5.52 15.87
CA ASP A 13 -11.94 -5.47 15.63
C ASP A 13 -12.49 -4.07 15.95
N ILE A 14 -13.04 -3.39 14.93
CA ILE A 14 -13.59 -2.05 15.04
C ILE A 14 -14.98 -2.03 14.44
N ASN A 15 -15.96 -1.65 15.26
CA ASN A 15 -17.37 -1.69 14.90
C ASN A 15 -17.89 -0.41 14.22
N ASP A 16 -17.10 0.68 14.19
CA ASP A 16 -17.50 1.92 13.53
C ASP A 16 -17.59 1.74 12.00
N ASP A 17 -18.38 2.58 11.35
CA ASP A 17 -18.42 2.65 9.89
C ASP A 17 -17.12 3.23 9.32
N ILE A 18 -16.89 2.98 8.04
CA ILE A 18 -15.61 3.29 7.39
C ILE A 18 -15.30 4.81 7.38
N ASN A 19 -16.32 5.68 7.31
CA ASN A 19 -16.12 7.12 7.31
C ASN A 19 -15.75 7.62 8.71
N THR A 20 -16.40 7.09 9.75
CA THR A 20 -16.06 7.38 11.16
C THR A 20 -14.62 6.96 11.47
N ILE A 21 -14.17 5.81 10.97
CA ILE A 21 -12.77 5.36 11.11
C ILE A 21 -11.82 6.36 10.42
N ALA A 22 -12.12 6.77 9.19
CA ALA A 22 -11.30 7.72 8.44
C ALA A 22 -11.21 9.10 9.14
N GLU A 23 -12.33 9.61 9.67
CA GLU A 23 -12.37 10.87 10.42
C GLU A 23 -11.54 10.79 11.72
N LYS A 24 -11.65 9.70 12.49
CA LYS A 24 -10.85 9.50 13.71
C LYS A 24 -9.36 9.40 13.41
N MET A 25 -8.98 8.72 12.34
CA MET A 25 -7.58 8.67 11.87
C MET A 25 -7.06 10.05 11.49
N THR A 26 -7.89 10.87 10.81
CA THR A 26 -7.54 12.27 10.51
C THR A 26 -7.38 13.10 11.78
N GLY A 27 -8.24 12.89 12.77
CA GLY A 27 -8.18 13.59 14.07
C GLY A 27 -6.87 13.37 14.84
N VAL A 28 -6.12 12.30 14.52
CA VAL A 28 -4.78 12.03 15.10
C VAL A 28 -3.64 12.28 14.10
N GLY A 29 -3.91 12.97 12.98
CA GLY A 29 -2.91 13.43 12.02
C GLY A 29 -2.68 12.54 10.81
N ASN A 30 -3.57 11.58 10.53
CA ASN A 30 -3.48 10.68 9.37
C ASN A 30 -4.61 10.99 8.38
N GLU A 31 -4.38 11.94 7.48
CA GLU A 31 -5.37 12.39 6.50
C GLU A 31 -5.72 11.32 5.47
N TYR A 32 -6.98 11.28 5.02
CA TYR A 32 -7.44 10.40 3.96
C TYR A 32 -7.94 11.21 2.75
N ASP A 33 -7.76 10.65 1.56
CA ASP A 33 -8.27 11.17 0.29
C ASP A 33 -9.70 10.68 0.03
N SER A 34 -9.95 9.39 0.27
CA SER A 34 -11.25 8.77 0.04
C SER A 34 -11.51 7.61 0.99
N ALA A 35 -12.81 7.37 1.29
CA ALA A 35 -13.28 6.22 2.04
C ALA A 35 -14.58 5.69 1.42
N GLY A 36 -14.73 4.36 1.31
CA GLY A 36 -15.93 3.75 0.77
C GLY A 36 -15.79 2.28 0.41
N LYS A 37 -16.82 1.76 -0.24
CA LYS A 37 -16.85 0.35 -0.68
C LYS A 37 -15.86 0.11 -1.82
N LEU A 38 -15.23 -1.07 -1.82
CA LEU A 38 -14.37 -1.53 -2.92
C LEU A 38 -15.18 -1.65 -4.23
N ILE A 39 -16.38 -2.23 -4.14
CA ILE A 39 -17.35 -2.35 -5.24
C ILE A 39 -18.56 -1.48 -4.94
N ASN A 40 -18.78 -0.48 -5.79
CA ASN A 40 -19.92 0.41 -5.68
C ASN A 40 -21.03 0.03 -6.67
N ALA A 41 -21.61 -1.16 -6.47
CA ALA A 41 -22.70 -1.69 -7.24
C ALA A 41 -23.79 -2.27 -6.31
N SER A 42 -25.04 -2.29 -6.78
CA SER A 42 -26.17 -2.76 -5.98
C SER A 42 -27.18 -3.54 -6.82
N ASN A 43 -28.06 -4.29 -6.16
CA ASN A 43 -29.13 -5.09 -6.77
C ASN A 43 -28.59 -6.10 -7.82
N LEU A 44 -27.53 -6.79 -7.44
CA LEU A 44 -26.89 -7.86 -8.21
C LEU A 44 -27.27 -9.22 -7.65
N VAL A 45 -27.41 -10.20 -8.53
CA VAL A 45 -27.65 -11.61 -8.14
C VAL A 45 -26.84 -12.57 -9.00
N ILE A 46 -26.54 -13.74 -8.46
CA ILE A 46 -25.98 -14.85 -9.25
C ILE A 46 -27.11 -15.47 -10.06
N GLY A 47 -26.94 -15.54 -11.39
CA GLY A 47 -27.89 -16.15 -12.30
C GLY A 47 -27.32 -17.36 -13.04
N GLU A 48 -28.20 -18.21 -13.55
CA GLU A 48 -27.86 -19.33 -14.42
C GLU A 48 -28.49 -19.15 -15.80
N VAL A 49 -27.69 -19.21 -16.86
CA VAL A 49 -28.15 -19.13 -18.25
C VAL A 49 -28.77 -20.47 -18.65
N LEU A 50 -30.11 -20.52 -18.71
CA LEU A 50 -30.86 -21.73 -19.07
C LEU A 50 -30.91 -21.95 -20.57
N GLU A 51 -31.06 -20.84 -21.35
CA GLU A 51 -31.14 -20.82 -22.80
C GLU A 51 -30.30 -19.65 -23.31
N CYS A 52 -29.71 -19.82 -24.49
CA CYS A 52 -28.89 -18.78 -25.13
C CYS A 52 -28.98 -18.97 -26.65
N ASP A 53 -29.79 -18.14 -27.33
CA ASP A 53 -30.02 -18.20 -28.74
C ASP A 53 -29.52 -16.91 -29.43
N MET A 54 -29.18 -17.00 -30.72
CA MET A 54 -28.78 -15.82 -31.47
C MET A 54 -29.96 -14.84 -31.60
N HIS A 55 -29.63 -13.54 -31.46
CA HIS A 55 -30.63 -12.49 -31.63
C HIS A 55 -31.11 -12.43 -33.09
N PRO A 56 -32.44 -12.35 -33.37
CA PRO A 56 -32.96 -12.42 -34.75
C PRO A 56 -32.43 -11.33 -35.68
N ASP A 57 -32.10 -10.15 -35.16
CA ASP A 57 -31.62 -8.99 -35.92
C ASP A 57 -30.18 -8.60 -35.60
N SER A 58 -29.34 -9.56 -35.19
CA SER A 58 -27.94 -9.29 -34.86
C SER A 58 -27.06 -10.52 -35.03
N ASP A 59 -25.82 -10.28 -35.46
CA ASP A 59 -24.78 -11.28 -35.69
C ASP A 59 -23.86 -11.50 -34.46
N HIS A 60 -24.02 -10.70 -33.41
CA HIS A 60 -23.18 -10.76 -32.18
C HIS A 60 -23.99 -10.70 -30.89
N LEU A 61 -25.29 -10.41 -30.94
CA LEU A 61 -26.13 -10.41 -29.73
C LEU A 61 -26.80 -11.77 -29.53
N HIS A 62 -27.00 -12.13 -28.26
CA HIS A 62 -27.72 -13.33 -27.86
C HIS A 62 -28.92 -12.95 -26.98
N VAL A 63 -30.01 -13.69 -27.16
CA VAL A 63 -31.19 -13.63 -26.28
C VAL A 63 -31.10 -14.77 -25.29
N CYS A 64 -30.94 -14.44 -24.01
CA CYS A 64 -30.74 -15.41 -22.93
C CYS A 64 -31.94 -15.50 -22.02
N LYS A 65 -32.31 -16.74 -21.58
CA LYS A 65 -33.20 -16.97 -20.46
C LYS A 65 -32.36 -17.28 -19.24
N VAL A 66 -32.45 -16.44 -18.23
CA VAL A 66 -31.56 -16.47 -17.04
C VAL A 66 -32.40 -16.67 -15.80
N ASN A 67 -32.16 -17.78 -15.10
CA ASN A 67 -32.73 -18.04 -13.78
C ASN A 67 -31.99 -17.22 -12.72
N VAL A 68 -32.70 -16.34 -12.03
CA VAL A 68 -32.15 -15.48 -10.96
C VAL A 68 -32.61 -15.94 -9.55
N GLY A 69 -33.12 -17.17 -9.44
CA GLY A 69 -33.59 -17.77 -8.19
C GLY A 69 -35.09 -17.56 -7.95
N THR A 70 -35.57 -16.35 -8.05
CA THR A 70 -37.00 -15.99 -7.86
C THR A 70 -37.82 -16.09 -9.13
N GLU A 71 -37.20 -15.90 -10.29
CA GLU A 71 -37.86 -15.89 -11.61
C GLU A 71 -36.85 -16.18 -12.72
N VAL A 72 -37.36 -16.31 -13.96
CA VAL A 72 -36.53 -16.44 -15.16
C VAL A 72 -36.68 -15.16 -15.98
N LEU A 73 -35.57 -14.45 -16.16
CA LEU A 73 -35.53 -13.20 -16.92
C LEU A 73 -35.06 -13.42 -18.35
N GLN A 74 -35.63 -12.67 -19.29
CA GLN A 74 -35.09 -12.53 -20.63
C GLN A 74 -34.09 -11.38 -20.65
N ILE A 75 -32.84 -11.64 -21.07
CA ILE A 75 -31.74 -10.66 -21.10
C ILE A 75 -31.05 -10.78 -22.47
N VAL A 76 -30.84 -9.64 -23.13
CA VAL A 76 -30.03 -9.57 -24.33
C VAL A 76 -28.60 -9.27 -23.95
N CYS A 77 -27.66 -10.11 -24.41
CA CYS A 77 -26.23 -10.02 -24.06
C CYS A 77 -25.37 -9.98 -25.34
N GLY A 78 -24.38 -9.10 -25.35
CA GLY A 78 -23.41 -8.97 -26.44
C GLY A 78 -22.03 -9.57 -26.12
N ALA A 79 -21.87 -10.19 -24.98
CA ALA A 79 -20.57 -10.76 -24.58
C ALA A 79 -20.25 -12.02 -25.45
N PRO A 80 -19.01 -12.14 -25.93
CA PRO A 80 -18.61 -13.24 -26.83
C PRO A 80 -18.57 -14.60 -26.11
N ASN A 81 -18.46 -14.63 -24.78
CA ASN A 81 -18.37 -15.85 -24.00
C ASN A 81 -19.72 -16.35 -23.46
N VAL A 82 -20.83 -15.63 -23.71
CA VAL A 82 -22.16 -16.04 -23.21
C VAL A 82 -22.60 -17.35 -23.84
N ARG A 83 -23.08 -18.32 -23.03
CA ARG A 83 -23.58 -19.61 -23.46
C ARG A 83 -24.48 -20.26 -22.42
N LYS A 84 -25.27 -21.22 -22.82
CA LYS A 84 -26.12 -22.03 -21.94
C LYS A 84 -25.29 -22.74 -20.87
N GLY A 85 -25.81 -22.77 -19.65
CA GLY A 85 -25.23 -23.46 -18.48
C GLY A 85 -24.21 -22.66 -17.70
N LEU A 86 -23.93 -21.39 -18.09
CA LEU A 86 -23.07 -20.51 -17.30
C LEU A 86 -23.77 -20.02 -16.03
N LYS A 87 -23.00 -19.91 -14.95
CA LYS A 87 -23.30 -19.08 -13.79
C LYS A 87 -22.65 -17.71 -13.99
N VAL A 88 -23.42 -16.65 -13.82
CA VAL A 88 -23.00 -15.28 -14.18
C VAL A 88 -23.50 -14.26 -13.16
N ILE A 89 -22.91 -13.07 -13.18
CA ILE A 89 -23.39 -11.92 -12.42
C ILE A 89 -24.50 -11.25 -13.22
N VAL A 90 -25.67 -11.08 -12.60
CA VAL A 90 -26.85 -10.43 -13.21
C VAL A 90 -27.16 -9.15 -12.46
N ALA A 91 -27.15 -8.03 -13.17
CA ALA A 91 -27.70 -6.78 -12.70
C ALA A 91 -29.20 -6.74 -13.01
N LEU A 92 -30.02 -6.72 -11.97
CA LEU A 92 -31.47 -6.64 -12.07
C LEU A 92 -31.91 -5.21 -12.46
N PRO A 93 -33.14 -5.04 -12.98
CA PRO A 93 -33.68 -3.69 -13.19
C PRO A 93 -33.69 -2.88 -11.89
N GLY A 94 -33.13 -1.65 -11.93
CA GLY A 94 -32.89 -0.82 -10.76
C GLY A 94 -31.51 -1.01 -10.13
N ALA A 95 -30.66 -1.89 -10.66
CA ALA A 95 -29.27 -2.02 -10.23
C ALA A 95 -28.50 -0.72 -10.54
N GLU A 96 -27.74 -0.25 -9.56
CA GLU A 96 -26.79 0.86 -9.70
C GLU A 96 -25.41 0.29 -9.98
N LEU A 97 -24.81 0.68 -11.09
CA LEU A 97 -23.44 0.34 -11.50
C LEU A 97 -22.66 1.66 -11.71
N PRO A 98 -21.32 1.64 -11.72
CA PRO A 98 -20.51 2.83 -12.06
C PRO A 98 -20.89 3.45 -13.43
N GLY A 99 -21.33 2.63 -14.39
CA GLY A 99 -21.79 3.07 -15.70
C GLY A 99 -23.22 3.62 -15.74
N GLY A 100 -23.99 3.55 -14.65
CA GLY A 100 -25.36 4.04 -14.52
C GLY A 100 -26.36 2.98 -14.05
N THR A 101 -27.63 3.38 -14.00
CA THR A 101 -28.74 2.53 -13.52
C THR A 101 -29.25 1.60 -14.63
N ILE A 102 -29.36 0.30 -14.32
CA ILE A 102 -29.93 -0.71 -15.24
C ILE A 102 -31.45 -0.58 -15.28
N LYS A 103 -32.01 -0.47 -16.49
CA LYS A 103 -33.44 -0.35 -16.72
C LYS A 103 -33.96 -1.47 -17.63
N LYS A 104 -35.24 -1.81 -17.46
CA LYS A 104 -35.93 -2.62 -18.47
C LYS A 104 -35.89 -1.89 -19.80
N GLY A 105 -35.54 -2.56 -20.86
CA GLY A 105 -35.38 -1.95 -22.18
C GLY A 105 -35.73 -2.90 -23.32
N VAL A 106 -35.71 -2.36 -24.53
CA VAL A 106 -35.89 -3.11 -25.78
C VAL A 106 -34.64 -2.91 -26.61
N ILE A 107 -33.93 -3.98 -26.92
CA ILE A 107 -32.71 -3.96 -27.72
C ILE A 107 -33.02 -4.60 -29.07
N ARG A 108 -32.98 -3.80 -30.14
CA ARG A 108 -33.33 -4.22 -31.50
C ARG A 108 -34.66 -5.03 -31.58
N GLY A 109 -35.71 -4.53 -30.90
CA GLY A 109 -37.03 -5.16 -30.89
C GLY A 109 -37.24 -6.29 -29.90
N VAL A 110 -36.20 -6.73 -29.15
CA VAL A 110 -36.29 -7.79 -28.14
C VAL A 110 -36.19 -7.17 -26.74
N GLU A 111 -37.11 -7.56 -25.85
CA GLU A 111 -37.10 -7.11 -24.45
C GLU A 111 -35.88 -7.65 -23.70
N SER A 112 -35.21 -6.77 -22.90
CA SER A 112 -34.13 -7.11 -21.98
C SER A 112 -34.47 -6.61 -20.60
N ASN A 113 -34.56 -7.52 -19.62
CA ASN A 113 -34.97 -7.27 -18.25
C ASN A 113 -33.77 -7.41 -17.28
N GLY A 114 -32.66 -6.74 -17.59
CA GLY A 114 -31.42 -6.77 -16.82
C GLY A 114 -30.18 -6.80 -17.71
N MET A 115 -29.02 -7.00 -17.10
CA MET A 115 -27.74 -7.08 -17.79
C MET A 115 -26.89 -8.21 -17.19
N LEU A 116 -26.18 -8.96 -18.04
CA LEU A 116 -25.11 -9.87 -17.60
C LEU A 116 -23.82 -9.06 -17.53
N CYS A 117 -23.15 -9.12 -16.37
CA CYS A 117 -22.04 -8.22 -16.09
C CYS A 117 -20.68 -8.89 -16.20
N SER A 118 -19.72 -8.16 -16.71
CA SER A 118 -18.30 -8.38 -16.45
C SER A 118 -17.93 -7.90 -15.03
N ILE A 119 -16.80 -8.33 -14.53
CA ILE A 119 -16.29 -7.82 -13.24
C ILE A 119 -15.83 -6.34 -13.36
N ALA A 120 -15.42 -5.91 -14.56
CA ALA A 120 -15.08 -4.51 -14.85
C ALA A 120 -16.26 -3.57 -14.70
N GLU A 121 -17.46 -4.00 -15.10
CA GLU A 121 -18.70 -3.20 -15.00
C GLU A 121 -19.12 -2.97 -13.54
N LEU A 122 -18.61 -3.78 -12.59
CA LEU A 122 -18.81 -3.57 -11.16
C LEU A 122 -17.90 -2.48 -10.57
N GLY A 123 -16.95 -1.95 -11.35
CA GLY A 123 -16.06 -0.85 -10.97
C GLY A 123 -14.65 -1.27 -10.56
N LEU A 124 -14.27 -2.53 -10.73
CA LEU A 124 -12.86 -2.92 -10.58
C LEU A 124 -12.02 -2.36 -11.74
N ASP A 125 -10.88 -1.75 -11.39
CA ASP A 125 -9.93 -1.21 -12.37
C ASP A 125 -9.40 -2.35 -13.28
N HIS A 126 -9.37 -2.10 -14.58
CA HIS A 126 -8.90 -3.03 -15.60
C HIS A 126 -7.50 -3.60 -15.32
N LYS A 127 -6.65 -2.86 -14.62
CA LYS A 127 -5.30 -3.33 -14.22
C LYS A 127 -5.31 -4.60 -13.34
N PHE A 128 -6.42 -4.88 -12.62
CA PHE A 128 -6.57 -6.06 -11.77
C PHE A 128 -7.16 -7.27 -12.50
N LEU A 129 -7.64 -7.07 -13.73
CA LEU A 129 -8.41 -8.04 -14.48
C LEU A 129 -7.56 -8.76 -15.54
N LYS A 130 -7.96 -9.98 -15.85
CA LYS A 130 -7.47 -10.70 -17.03
C LYS A 130 -8.19 -10.20 -18.28
N GLU A 131 -7.62 -10.43 -19.46
CA GLU A 131 -8.21 -10.03 -20.74
C GLU A 131 -9.62 -10.60 -20.93
N ASP A 132 -9.84 -11.84 -20.53
CA ASP A 132 -11.15 -12.50 -20.60
C ASP A 132 -12.21 -11.83 -19.71
N ASP A 133 -11.82 -11.33 -18.53
CA ASP A 133 -12.70 -10.62 -17.60
C ASP A 133 -13.04 -9.19 -18.07
N ILE A 134 -12.25 -8.63 -18.99
CA ILE A 134 -12.48 -7.29 -19.58
C ILE A 134 -13.41 -7.41 -20.79
N ASN A 135 -13.20 -8.43 -21.63
CA ASN A 135 -13.86 -8.57 -22.92
C ASN A 135 -15.13 -9.44 -22.88
N GLY A 136 -15.47 -10.04 -21.75
CA GLY A 136 -16.61 -10.93 -21.56
C GLY A 136 -17.33 -10.76 -20.24
N ILE A 137 -18.44 -11.47 -20.06
CA ILE A 137 -19.11 -11.58 -18.75
C ILE A 137 -18.27 -12.43 -17.81
N HIS A 138 -18.36 -12.13 -16.50
CA HIS A 138 -17.65 -12.91 -15.49
C HIS A 138 -18.30 -14.28 -15.29
N GLU A 139 -17.51 -15.34 -15.52
CA GLU A 139 -17.96 -16.72 -15.37
C GLU A 139 -17.74 -17.19 -13.92
N LEU A 140 -18.83 -17.48 -13.23
CA LEU A 140 -18.77 -18.03 -11.86
C LEU A 140 -18.62 -19.56 -11.89
N PRO A 141 -18.08 -20.18 -10.82
CA PRO A 141 -18.05 -21.63 -10.65
C PRO A 141 -19.44 -22.25 -10.79
N LYS A 142 -19.51 -23.49 -11.29
CA LYS A 142 -20.78 -24.21 -11.53
C LYS A 142 -21.63 -24.40 -10.29
N ASP A 143 -21.02 -24.45 -9.12
CA ASP A 143 -21.64 -24.61 -7.82
C ASP A 143 -22.07 -23.27 -7.19
N ALA A 144 -21.81 -22.13 -7.85
CA ALA A 144 -22.24 -20.81 -7.35
C ALA A 144 -23.76 -20.79 -7.11
N PRO A 145 -24.23 -20.31 -5.93
CA PRO A 145 -25.63 -20.37 -5.54
C PRO A 145 -26.47 -19.32 -6.26
N VAL A 146 -27.40 -19.76 -7.09
CA VAL A 146 -28.31 -18.88 -7.83
C VAL A 146 -29.20 -18.07 -6.89
N GLY A 147 -29.32 -16.76 -7.13
CA GLY A 147 -30.13 -15.84 -6.33
C GLY A 147 -29.37 -15.17 -5.18
N GLU A 148 -28.14 -15.59 -4.87
CA GLU A 148 -27.30 -14.94 -3.87
C GLU A 148 -26.55 -13.71 -4.43
N ASP A 149 -26.06 -12.88 -3.51
CA ASP A 149 -25.27 -11.68 -3.85
C ASP A 149 -23.87 -12.07 -4.36
N PRO A 150 -23.53 -11.77 -5.63
CA PRO A 150 -22.24 -12.12 -6.21
C PRO A 150 -21.06 -11.39 -5.57
N ILE A 151 -21.26 -10.18 -5.02
CA ILE A 151 -20.18 -9.42 -4.38
C ILE A 151 -19.74 -10.12 -3.09
N LYS A 152 -20.69 -10.60 -2.31
CA LYS A 152 -20.41 -11.40 -1.11
C LYS A 152 -19.81 -12.77 -1.45
N TYR A 153 -20.37 -13.45 -2.46
CA TYR A 153 -19.88 -14.74 -2.91
C TYR A 153 -18.41 -14.66 -3.38
N LEU A 154 -18.04 -13.59 -4.08
CA LEU A 154 -16.67 -13.33 -4.53
C LEU A 154 -15.78 -12.70 -3.44
N GLU A 155 -16.31 -12.45 -2.23
CA GLU A 155 -15.63 -11.78 -1.10
C GLU A 155 -15.10 -10.37 -1.46
N LEU A 156 -15.75 -9.69 -2.42
CA LEU A 156 -15.42 -8.33 -2.85
C LEU A 156 -16.19 -7.24 -2.09
N ASP A 157 -16.94 -7.63 -1.05
CA ASP A 157 -17.70 -6.76 -0.15
C ASP A 157 -16.79 -6.10 0.91
N ASP A 158 -15.65 -5.57 0.48
CA ASP A 158 -14.69 -4.85 1.32
C ASP A 158 -14.94 -3.35 1.29
N GLU A 159 -14.44 -2.65 2.31
CA GLU A 159 -14.40 -1.20 2.39
C GLU A 159 -12.95 -0.74 2.47
N VAL A 160 -12.63 0.35 1.80
CA VAL A 160 -11.25 0.84 1.65
C VAL A 160 -11.15 2.31 2.02
N ILE A 161 -10.12 2.67 2.78
CA ILE A 161 -9.72 4.06 3.02
C ILE A 161 -8.39 4.28 2.29
N ASP A 162 -8.29 5.34 1.50
CA ASP A 162 -7.03 5.75 0.89
C ASP A 162 -6.41 6.91 1.69
N PHE A 163 -5.30 6.62 2.39
CA PHE A 163 -4.62 7.58 3.26
C PHE A 163 -3.47 8.29 2.54
N GLU A 164 -3.37 9.61 2.74
CA GLU A 164 -2.21 10.44 2.39
C GLU A 164 -1.25 10.53 3.59
N LEU A 165 -0.29 9.63 3.66
CA LEU A 165 0.63 9.54 4.79
C LEU A 165 1.79 10.52 4.67
N THR A 166 2.09 11.22 5.76
CA THR A 166 3.26 12.07 5.90
C THR A 166 4.57 11.27 5.79
N SER A 167 5.65 11.93 5.43
CA SER A 167 6.93 11.23 5.15
C SER A 167 7.56 10.59 6.39
N ASN A 168 7.28 11.07 7.59
CA ASN A 168 7.76 10.53 8.87
C ASN A 168 7.04 9.24 9.28
N ARG A 169 5.77 9.04 8.86
CA ARG A 169 4.94 7.90 9.25
C ARG A 169 5.12 6.70 8.30
N GLY A 170 6.37 6.25 8.13
CA GLY A 170 6.69 5.04 7.36
C GLY A 170 6.12 3.75 7.95
N ASP A 171 5.90 3.71 9.27
CA ASP A 171 5.27 2.61 10.01
C ASP A 171 3.85 2.30 9.52
N LEU A 172 3.10 3.33 9.07
CA LEU A 172 1.73 3.23 8.55
C LEU A 172 1.65 2.71 7.10
N LEU A 173 2.78 2.49 6.41
CA LEU A 173 2.79 1.81 5.11
C LEU A 173 2.58 0.29 5.24
N SER A 174 1.88 -0.13 6.30
CA SER A 174 1.55 -1.53 6.59
C SER A 174 0.21 -1.66 7.31
N ILE A 175 -0.45 -2.80 7.12
CA ILE A 175 -1.70 -3.14 7.82
C ILE A 175 -1.47 -3.22 9.34
N LEU A 176 -0.37 -3.86 9.77
CA LEU A 176 0.00 -3.90 11.19
C LEU A 176 0.26 -2.50 11.78
N GLY A 177 0.90 -1.60 11.02
CA GLY A 177 1.08 -0.22 11.46
C GLY A 177 -0.24 0.51 11.64
N MET A 178 -1.15 0.36 10.66
CA MET A 178 -2.51 0.90 10.76
C MET A 178 -3.29 0.28 11.93
N ALA A 179 -3.15 -1.03 12.18
CA ALA A 179 -3.79 -1.69 13.32
C ALA A 179 -3.29 -1.11 14.66
N TYR A 180 -1.98 -0.86 14.82
CA TYR A 180 -1.45 -0.22 16.03
C TYR A 180 -1.97 1.21 16.21
N GLU A 181 -2.09 1.98 15.15
CA GLU A 181 -2.64 3.33 15.20
C GLU A 181 -4.12 3.31 15.59
N LEU A 182 -4.91 2.43 14.98
CA LEU A 182 -6.30 2.21 15.33
C LEU A 182 -6.43 1.69 16.78
N GLY A 183 -5.53 0.80 17.22
CA GLY A 183 -5.46 0.34 18.60
C GLY A 183 -5.28 1.49 19.60
N ALA A 184 -4.44 2.47 19.27
CA ALA A 184 -4.26 3.66 20.11
C ALA A 184 -5.51 4.54 20.16
N ILE A 185 -6.24 4.69 19.04
CA ILE A 185 -7.47 5.49 18.92
C ILE A 185 -8.63 4.85 19.69
N TYR A 186 -8.81 3.53 19.56
CA TYR A 186 -9.95 2.80 20.11
C TYR A 186 -9.68 2.16 21.47
N ASP A 187 -8.45 2.26 21.97
CA ASP A 187 -7.97 1.59 23.19
C ASP A 187 -8.14 0.06 23.11
N GLU A 188 -7.81 -0.50 21.94
CA GLU A 188 -7.95 -1.92 21.65
C GLU A 188 -6.58 -2.56 21.41
N ARG A 189 -6.42 -3.82 21.81
CA ARG A 189 -5.19 -4.57 21.60
C ARG A 189 -5.12 -5.13 20.18
N VAL A 190 -3.97 -4.98 19.54
CA VAL A 190 -3.67 -5.59 18.25
C VAL A 190 -3.33 -7.08 18.43
N ASN A 191 -3.94 -7.94 17.63
CA ASN A 191 -3.70 -9.38 17.64
C ASN A 191 -2.31 -9.71 17.08
N ASP A 192 -1.72 -10.78 17.61
CA ASP A 192 -0.43 -11.27 17.16
C ASP A 192 -0.54 -11.93 15.78
N ILE A 193 0.51 -11.77 14.97
CA ILE A 193 0.64 -12.42 13.66
C ILE A 193 1.10 -13.87 13.83
N ASP A 194 0.51 -14.80 13.07
CA ASP A 194 0.95 -16.19 13.06
C ASP A 194 2.22 -16.37 12.21
N LEU A 195 3.32 -16.68 12.85
CA LEU A 195 4.63 -16.91 12.26
C LEU A 195 5.02 -18.39 12.23
N SER A 196 4.13 -19.28 12.66
CA SER A 196 4.44 -20.71 12.82
C SER A 196 4.67 -21.39 11.47
N HIS A 197 5.73 -22.16 11.35
CA HIS A 197 6.02 -23.06 10.23
C HIS A 197 6.74 -24.29 10.73
N LYS A 198 6.83 -25.34 9.90
CA LYS A 198 7.53 -26.57 10.27
C LYS A 198 9.03 -26.35 10.26
N GLU A 199 9.69 -27.14 11.10
CA GLU A 199 11.14 -27.17 11.14
C GLU A 199 11.72 -27.59 9.78
N GLY A 200 12.75 -26.87 9.33
CA GLY A 200 13.31 -27.03 8.01
C GLY A 200 14.21 -28.28 7.86
N ILE A 201 14.38 -28.73 6.63
CA ILE A 201 15.29 -29.79 6.23
C ILE A 201 16.59 -29.20 5.68
N GLY A 202 17.71 -29.90 5.86
CA GLY A 202 19.02 -29.44 5.35
C GLY A 202 19.51 -28.16 6.01
N ASN A 203 20.43 -27.44 5.35
CA ASN A 203 20.91 -26.13 5.79
C ASN A 203 21.24 -25.24 4.59
N ILE A 204 20.65 -24.06 4.51
CA ILE A 204 20.91 -23.11 3.41
C ILE A 204 22.40 -22.75 3.27
N LYS A 205 23.16 -22.77 4.39
CA LYS A 205 24.61 -22.44 4.39
C LYS A 205 25.46 -23.44 3.61
N ASP A 206 24.95 -24.64 3.35
CA ASP A 206 25.63 -25.65 2.56
C ASP A 206 25.46 -25.44 1.05
N GLU A 207 24.48 -24.59 0.66
CA GLU A 207 24.06 -24.41 -0.73
C GLU A 207 24.25 -22.99 -1.27
N LEU A 208 24.21 -21.99 -0.40
CA LEU A 208 24.24 -20.58 -0.77
C LEU A 208 25.20 -19.78 0.10
N GLU A 209 26.02 -18.94 -0.53
CA GLU A 209 26.90 -17.97 0.11
C GLU A 209 26.29 -16.58 0.04
N LEU A 210 26.23 -15.86 1.17
CA LEU A 210 25.82 -14.47 1.23
C LEU A 210 27.04 -13.54 1.31
N LYS A 211 27.10 -12.52 0.43
CA LYS A 211 28.14 -11.48 0.42
C LYS A 211 27.51 -10.10 0.48
N VAL A 212 27.94 -9.27 1.41
CA VAL A 212 27.50 -7.87 1.50
C VAL A 212 28.72 -6.96 1.45
N ASP A 213 28.94 -6.38 0.28
CA ASP A 213 30.15 -5.61 -0.08
C ASP A 213 29.88 -4.08 -0.01
N THR A 214 28.89 -3.66 0.77
CA THR A 214 28.55 -2.23 0.95
C THR A 214 27.93 -1.98 2.32
N GLU A 215 28.23 -0.83 2.91
CA GLU A 215 27.58 -0.35 4.15
C GLU A 215 26.13 0.12 3.92
N ALA A 216 25.73 0.31 2.64
CA ALA A 216 24.37 0.71 2.28
C ALA A 216 23.32 -0.39 2.49
N CYS A 217 23.72 -1.59 2.92
CA CYS A 217 22.85 -2.68 3.32
C CYS A 217 23.15 -3.13 4.76
N PRO A 218 22.58 -2.48 5.77
CA PRO A 218 22.90 -2.78 7.18
C PRO A 218 22.26 -4.08 7.69
N LEU A 219 21.23 -4.61 7.03
CA LEU A 219 20.60 -5.89 7.36
C LEU A 219 20.21 -6.61 6.08
N PHE A 220 20.60 -7.86 5.96
CA PHE A 220 20.18 -8.74 4.89
C PHE A 220 19.96 -10.17 5.42
N LEU A 221 18.76 -10.67 5.20
CA LEU A 221 18.36 -12.04 5.58
C LEU A 221 18.03 -12.81 4.32
N ALA A 222 18.47 -14.09 4.27
CA ALA A 222 18.05 -15.01 3.23
C ALA A 222 17.64 -16.38 3.80
N ARG A 223 16.51 -16.90 3.32
CA ARG A 223 15.99 -18.25 3.60
C ARG A 223 15.68 -18.95 2.30
N LYS A 224 15.64 -20.27 2.34
CA LYS A 224 15.31 -21.10 1.16
C LYS A 224 14.12 -21.99 1.44
N VAL A 225 13.27 -22.13 0.43
CA VAL A 225 12.19 -23.12 0.39
C VAL A 225 12.28 -23.94 -0.88
N VAL A 226 11.85 -25.20 -0.81
CA VAL A 226 11.87 -26.14 -1.93
C VAL A 226 10.51 -26.78 -2.12
N ASN A 227 10.31 -27.50 -3.24
CA ASN A 227 9.05 -28.19 -3.59
C ASN A 227 7.85 -27.24 -3.75
N VAL A 228 8.10 -26.01 -4.12
CA VAL A 228 7.04 -25.01 -4.32
C VAL A 228 6.14 -25.40 -5.48
N THR A 229 4.84 -25.18 -5.32
CA THR A 229 3.85 -25.36 -6.37
C THR A 229 3.24 -24.00 -6.71
N ILE A 230 3.56 -23.51 -7.91
CA ILE A 230 2.98 -22.27 -8.45
C ILE A 230 1.55 -22.56 -8.91
N LYS A 231 0.60 -21.77 -8.43
CA LYS A 231 -0.83 -21.87 -8.75
C LYS A 231 -1.53 -20.54 -8.49
N GLU A 232 -2.81 -20.46 -8.77
CA GLU A 232 -3.62 -19.29 -8.40
C GLU A 232 -3.66 -19.11 -6.88
N SER A 233 -3.61 -17.85 -6.45
CA SER A 233 -3.66 -17.48 -5.03
C SER A 233 -5.03 -17.78 -4.40
N PRO A 234 -5.08 -18.06 -3.10
CA PRO A 234 -6.35 -18.09 -2.36
C PRO A 234 -7.14 -16.80 -2.53
N THR A 235 -8.46 -16.90 -2.55
CA THR A 235 -9.37 -15.77 -2.80
C THR A 235 -9.11 -14.61 -1.84
N PHE A 236 -8.93 -14.88 -0.54
CA PHE A 236 -8.68 -13.82 0.44
C PHE A 236 -7.38 -13.05 0.17
N ILE A 237 -6.30 -13.72 -0.28
CA ILE A 237 -5.03 -13.04 -0.65
C ILE A 237 -5.28 -12.14 -1.86
N LYS A 238 -5.91 -12.66 -2.92
CA LYS A 238 -6.23 -11.89 -4.13
C LYS A 238 -7.04 -10.63 -3.81
N ASN A 239 -8.12 -10.79 -3.06
CA ASN A 239 -9.03 -9.70 -2.77
C ASN A 239 -8.40 -8.62 -1.88
N ARG A 240 -7.57 -8.98 -0.89
CA ARG A 240 -6.81 -8.02 -0.08
C ARG A 240 -5.77 -7.26 -0.88
N LEU A 241 -5.10 -7.93 -1.84
CA LEU A 241 -4.20 -7.26 -2.78
C LEU A 241 -4.95 -6.27 -3.67
N ILE A 242 -6.08 -6.68 -4.25
CA ILE A 242 -6.95 -5.82 -5.07
C ILE A 242 -7.42 -4.61 -4.26
N ALA A 243 -7.94 -4.82 -3.06
CA ALA A 243 -8.39 -3.75 -2.17
C ALA A 243 -7.25 -2.77 -1.81
N SER A 244 -6.01 -3.28 -1.73
CA SER A 244 -4.80 -2.48 -1.47
C SER A 244 -4.17 -1.88 -2.74
N GLY A 245 -4.77 -2.11 -3.92
CA GLY A 245 -4.29 -1.53 -5.18
C GLY A 245 -3.23 -2.32 -5.91
N ILE A 246 -2.95 -3.57 -5.52
CA ILE A 246 -1.95 -4.47 -6.11
C ILE A 246 -2.63 -5.52 -6.99
N ARG A 247 -2.08 -5.75 -8.19
CA ARG A 247 -2.56 -6.77 -9.11
C ARG A 247 -2.10 -8.16 -8.67
N PRO A 248 -3.01 -9.14 -8.46
CA PRO A 248 -2.64 -10.52 -8.22
C PRO A 248 -2.00 -11.17 -9.45
N ILE A 249 -1.02 -12.05 -9.22
CA ILE A 249 -0.28 -12.77 -10.28
C ILE A 249 -0.37 -14.29 -10.05
N ASN A 250 0.29 -14.79 -9.02
CA ASN A 250 0.26 -16.19 -8.59
C ASN A 250 0.54 -16.27 -7.09
N ASN A 251 0.29 -17.43 -6.49
CA ASN A 251 0.38 -17.62 -5.04
C ASN A 251 1.74 -17.23 -4.44
N VAL A 252 2.84 -17.37 -5.15
CA VAL A 252 4.17 -17.04 -4.65
C VAL A 252 4.41 -15.54 -4.67
N VAL A 253 4.21 -14.89 -5.81
CA VAL A 253 4.39 -13.43 -5.95
C VAL A 253 3.39 -12.70 -5.05
N ASP A 254 2.16 -13.18 -4.98
CA ASP A 254 1.11 -12.57 -4.18
C ASP A 254 1.39 -12.68 -2.67
N ILE A 255 1.99 -13.78 -2.22
CA ILE A 255 2.44 -13.92 -0.82
C ILE A 255 3.50 -12.87 -0.49
N SER A 256 4.48 -12.61 -1.38
CA SER A 256 5.48 -11.58 -1.11
C SER A 256 4.84 -10.19 -0.99
N ASN A 257 3.90 -9.84 -1.88
CA ASN A 257 3.16 -8.59 -1.84
C ASN A 257 2.24 -8.50 -0.62
N TYR A 258 1.59 -9.61 -0.25
CA TYR A 258 0.73 -9.70 0.92
C TYR A 258 1.53 -9.42 2.21
N VAL A 259 2.69 -10.08 2.39
CA VAL A 259 3.56 -9.87 3.54
C VAL A 259 4.11 -8.44 3.58
N MET A 260 4.46 -7.86 2.42
CA MET A 260 4.86 -6.46 2.34
C MET A 260 3.75 -5.51 2.82
N LEU A 261 2.51 -5.73 2.38
CA LEU A 261 1.37 -4.92 2.85
C LEU A 261 1.09 -5.15 4.34
N GLU A 262 1.15 -6.40 4.79
CA GLU A 262 0.86 -6.80 6.16
C GLU A 262 1.86 -6.20 7.15
N THR A 263 3.16 -6.31 6.88
CA THR A 263 4.25 -5.97 7.79
C THR A 263 4.94 -4.63 7.50
N GLY A 264 4.82 -4.13 6.27
CA GLY A 264 5.57 -2.98 5.79
C GLY A 264 6.96 -3.32 5.25
N GLN A 265 7.41 -4.58 5.34
CA GLN A 265 8.70 -5.06 4.88
C GLN A 265 8.59 -5.65 3.47
N PRO A 266 9.18 -5.03 2.43
CA PRO A 266 9.24 -5.64 1.12
C PRO A 266 10.13 -6.88 1.12
N LEU A 267 9.69 -7.92 0.42
CA LEU A 267 10.43 -9.16 0.19
C LEU A 267 10.70 -9.32 -1.30
N HIS A 268 11.79 -10.01 -1.63
CA HIS A 268 12.02 -10.48 -2.99
C HIS A 268 12.27 -11.98 -3.02
N TYR A 269 11.76 -12.64 -4.07
CA TYR A 269 11.88 -14.08 -4.27
C TYR A 269 12.64 -14.36 -5.55
N TYR A 270 13.69 -15.15 -5.43
CA TYR A 270 14.53 -15.60 -6.53
C TYR A 270 14.25 -17.06 -6.85
N ASP A 271 14.19 -17.41 -8.12
CA ASP A 271 14.34 -18.80 -8.55
C ASP A 271 15.74 -19.28 -8.13
N ALA A 272 15.80 -20.24 -7.20
CA ALA A 272 17.06 -20.69 -6.60
C ALA A 272 17.99 -21.38 -7.60
N ASP A 273 17.41 -22.05 -8.60
CA ASP A 273 18.18 -22.78 -9.60
C ASP A 273 18.85 -21.80 -10.59
N ARG A 274 18.19 -20.68 -10.89
CA ARG A 274 18.73 -19.58 -11.69
C ARG A 274 19.66 -18.65 -10.91
N LEU A 275 19.43 -18.49 -9.61
CA LEU A 275 20.28 -17.69 -8.71
C LEU A 275 21.71 -18.28 -8.62
N GLY A 276 21.79 -19.60 -8.49
CA GLY A 276 23.06 -20.31 -8.28
C GLY A 276 23.50 -20.33 -6.81
N SER A 277 24.81 -20.34 -6.57
CA SER A 277 25.38 -20.56 -5.23
C SER A 277 25.80 -19.28 -4.49
N THR A 278 25.61 -18.10 -5.06
CA THR A 278 25.99 -16.82 -4.44
C THR A 278 24.85 -15.83 -4.56
N LEU A 279 24.53 -15.17 -3.45
CA LEU A 279 23.65 -14.02 -3.36
C LEU A 279 24.43 -12.89 -2.71
N GLY A 280 24.53 -11.74 -3.37
CA GLY A 280 25.31 -10.64 -2.82
C GLY A 280 24.70 -9.27 -3.03
N VAL A 281 25.20 -8.30 -2.26
CA VAL A 281 24.82 -6.87 -2.34
C VAL A 281 26.07 -6.03 -2.50
N ARG A 282 26.07 -5.13 -3.46
CA ARG A 282 27.17 -4.17 -3.70
C ARG A 282 26.65 -2.89 -4.34
N MET A 283 27.50 -1.91 -4.47
CA MET A 283 27.24 -0.78 -5.38
C MET A 283 27.40 -1.23 -6.83
N ALA A 284 26.59 -0.69 -7.73
CA ALA A 284 26.71 -0.97 -9.15
C ALA A 284 28.03 -0.43 -9.72
N ASN A 285 28.51 -1.03 -10.81
CA ASN A 285 29.58 -0.43 -11.59
C ASN A 285 28.98 0.67 -12.51
N ASP A 286 29.81 1.67 -12.86
CA ASP A 286 29.37 2.69 -13.82
C ASP A 286 29.04 2.06 -15.17
N ASN A 287 27.86 2.41 -15.71
CA ASN A 287 27.29 1.89 -16.93
C ASN A 287 27.00 0.37 -16.91
N GLU A 288 26.84 -0.21 -15.74
CA GLU A 288 26.38 -1.60 -15.62
C GLU A 288 24.94 -1.71 -16.14
N GLU A 289 24.67 -2.74 -16.93
CA GLU A 289 23.36 -2.96 -17.53
C GLU A 289 22.58 -4.03 -16.75
N LEU A 290 21.30 -3.76 -16.51
CA LEU A 290 20.35 -4.68 -15.88
C LEU A 290 19.03 -4.67 -16.63
N THR A 291 18.49 -5.83 -16.98
CA THR A 291 17.11 -5.96 -17.45
C THR A 291 16.22 -6.30 -16.26
N THR A 292 15.28 -5.41 -15.95
CA THR A 292 14.34 -5.55 -14.82
C THR A 292 13.08 -6.32 -15.21
N LEU A 293 12.28 -6.75 -14.20
CA LEU A 293 11.05 -7.56 -14.37
C LEU A 293 10.00 -6.93 -15.30
N ASP A 294 10.05 -5.62 -15.53
CA ASP A 294 9.21 -4.90 -16.51
C ASP A 294 9.77 -4.96 -17.95
N ASN A 295 10.75 -5.83 -18.21
CA ASN A 295 11.46 -5.98 -19.49
C ASN A 295 12.19 -4.71 -19.97
N GLN A 296 12.47 -3.75 -19.08
CA GLN A 296 13.23 -2.55 -19.40
C GLN A 296 14.72 -2.76 -19.15
N LYS A 297 15.53 -2.43 -20.15
CA LYS A 297 17.00 -2.39 -20.02
C LYS A 297 17.41 -1.07 -19.37
N ARG A 298 18.10 -1.15 -18.24
CA ARG A 298 18.49 -0.01 -17.43
C ARG A 298 20.00 0.09 -17.35
N THR A 299 20.53 1.32 -17.47
CA THR A 299 21.95 1.62 -17.26
C THR A 299 22.12 2.21 -15.87
N LEU A 300 22.94 1.58 -15.05
CA LEU A 300 23.14 1.89 -13.65
C LEU A 300 24.38 2.79 -13.47
N SER A 301 24.48 3.39 -12.29
CA SER A 301 25.60 4.21 -11.85
C SER A 301 26.18 3.69 -10.53
N ASN A 302 27.37 4.08 -10.18
CA ASN A 302 28.04 3.68 -8.94
C ASN A 302 27.37 4.16 -7.65
N SER A 303 26.28 4.92 -7.75
CA SER A 303 25.42 5.31 -6.62
C SER A 303 24.22 4.38 -6.44
N ASP A 304 23.98 3.44 -7.35
CA ASP A 304 22.85 2.53 -7.29
C ASP A 304 23.27 1.24 -6.56
N ILE A 305 22.39 0.72 -5.69
CA ILE A 305 22.64 -0.55 -4.96
C ILE A 305 22.09 -1.69 -5.82
N VAL A 306 22.88 -2.72 -6.02
CA VAL A 306 22.47 -3.90 -6.78
C VAL A 306 22.59 -5.18 -5.95
N ILE A 307 21.65 -6.08 -6.22
CA ILE A 307 21.76 -7.49 -5.83
C ILE A 307 22.47 -8.20 -6.98
N TYR A 308 23.42 -9.08 -6.66
CA TYR A 308 24.21 -9.77 -7.65
C TYR A 308 24.40 -11.26 -7.32
N ASN A 309 24.70 -12.04 -8.34
CA ASN A 309 25.13 -13.42 -8.22
C ASN A 309 26.46 -13.66 -8.97
N ASN A 310 26.83 -14.90 -9.21
CA ASN A 310 28.07 -15.25 -9.94
C ASN A 310 28.13 -14.74 -11.39
N THR A 311 27.00 -14.31 -11.97
CA THR A 311 26.91 -13.84 -13.36
C THR A 311 26.89 -12.32 -13.50
N GLY A 312 26.56 -11.58 -12.44
CA GLY A 312 26.46 -10.11 -12.43
C GLY A 312 25.26 -9.59 -11.63
N ALA A 313 24.83 -8.37 -11.92
CA ALA A 313 23.65 -7.78 -11.29
C ALA A 313 22.37 -8.52 -11.70
N ILE A 314 21.57 -8.91 -10.70
CA ILE A 314 20.29 -9.62 -10.84
C ILE A 314 19.11 -8.85 -10.27
N GLY A 315 19.32 -7.67 -9.72
CA GLY A 315 18.26 -6.85 -9.17
C GLY A 315 18.75 -5.46 -8.78
N LEU A 316 17.85 -4.48 -8.86
CA LEU A 316 18.04 -3.14 -8.33
C LEU A 316 17.46 -3.13 -6.91
N ALA A 317 18.34 -3.12 -5.91
CA ALA A 317 17.98 -3.31 -4.51
C ALA A 317 16.87 -2.36 -4.04
N GLY A 318 15.85 -2.91 -3.40
CA GLY A 318 14.73 -2.16 -2.86
C GLY A 318 13.81 -1.47 -3.89
N ILE A 319 14.03 -1.68 -5.18
CA ILE A 319 13.25 -1.04 -6.26
C ILE A 319 12.57 -2.07 -7.13
N MET A 320 13.35 -2.93 -7.82
CA MET A 320 12.81 -3.95 -8.72
C MET A 320 13.82 -5.07 -8.98
N GLY A 321 13.35 -6.31 -8.96
CA GLY A 321 14.13 -7.48 -9.32
C GLY A 321 14.53 -7.49 -10.80
N GLY A 322 15.54 -8.28 -11.11
CA GLY A 322 15.97 -8.56 -12.48
C GLY A 322 15.25 -9.75 -13.09
N LEU A 323 15.12 -9.75 -14.39
CA LEU A 323 14.43 -10.76 -15.17
C LEU A 323 15.12 -12.15 -15.10
N SER A 324 16.45 -12.17 -14.95
CA SER A 324 17.26 -13.40 -15.03
C SER A 324 16.97 -14.42 -13.91
N THR A 325 16.44 -13.98 -12.79
CA THR A 325 16.14 -14.81 -11.61
C THR A 325 14.65 -14.77 -11.21
N GLU A 326 13.79 -14.38 -12.15
CA GLU A 326 12.34 -14.31 -11.97
C GLU A 326 11.76 -15.68 -11.59
N VAL A 327 10.77 -15.67 -10.71
CA VAL A 327 9.95 -16.85 -10.38
C VAL A 327 8.94 -17.08 -11.49
N GLU A 328 9.11 -18.18 -12.22
CA GLU A 328 8.22 -18.59 -13.30
C GLU A 328 7.34 -19.79 -12.89
N ASN A 329 6.41 -20.20 -13.76
CA ASN A 329 5.45 -21.26 -13.46
C ASN A 329 6.06 -22.63 -13.16
N ASP A 330 7.28 -22.89 -13.60
CA ASP A 330 8.02 -24.14 -13.40
C ASP A 330 8.99 -24.08 -12.21
N THR A 331 9.17 -22.93 -11.57
CA THR A 331 10.03 -22.76 -10.39
C THR A 331 9.60 -23.69 -9.25
N LYS A 332 10.58 -24.41 -8.69
CA LYS A 332 10.38 -25.35 -7.58
C LYS A 332 11.11 -24.95 -6.31
N ASN A 333 12.19 -24.23 -6.44
CA ASN A 333 13.06 -23.83 -5.35
C ASN A 333 13.16 -22.31 -5.33
N ILE A 334 12.99 -21.70 -4.16
CA ILE A 334 12.97 -20.23 -4.01
C ILE A 334 13.94 -19.83 -2.90
N VAL A 335 14.74 -18.81 -3.17
CA VAL A 335 15.46 -18.05 -2.15
C VAL A 335 14.67 -16.76 -1.86
N ILE A 336 14.42 -16.52 -0.59
CA ILE A 336 13.67 -15.36 -0.08
C ILE A 336 14.67 -14.35 0.46
N GLU A 337 14.56 -13.11 0.01
CA GLU A 337 15.28 -11.94 0.53
C GLU A 337 14.36 -11.13 1.45
N SER A 338 14.89 -10.72 2.61
CA SER A 338 14.33 -9.68 3.47
C SER A 338 15.47 -8.78 3.93
N ALA A 339 15.47 -7.51 3.54
CA ALA A 339 16.63 -6.65 3.75
C ALA A 339 16.25 -5.22 4.15
N ILE A 340 17.23 -4.46 4.64
CA ILE A 340 17.19 -3.01 4.84
C ILE A 340 18.31 -2.39 4.00
N PHE A 341 17.97 -1.36 3.23
CA PHE A 341 18.91 -0.60 2.43
C PHE A 341 18.91 0.88 2.86
N ASP A 342 19.97 1.61 2.52
CA ASP A 342 20.07 3.05 2.78
C ASP A 342 18.90 3.80 2.13
N PRO A 343 18.02 4.46 2.93
CA PRO A 343 16.81 5.08 2.41
C PRO A 343 17.08 6.25 1.47
N VAL A 344 18.21 6.95 1.64
CA VAL A 344 18.59 8.09 0.80
C VAL A 344 19.03 7.63 -0.57
N LEU A 345 19.81 6.55 -0.65
CA LEU A 345 20.23 5.97 -1.93
C LEU A 345 19.02 5.38 -2.67
N ILE A 346 18.15 4.62 -1.98
CA ILE A 346 16.92 4.11 -2.59
C ILE A 346 16.06 5.24 -3.14
N ARG A 347 15.86 6.33 -2.37
CA ARG A 347 15.10 7.50 -2.85
C ARG A 347 15.72 8.16 -4.09
N LYS A 348 17.03 8.28 -4.14
CA LYS A 348 17.73 8.85 -5.32
C LYS A 348 17.54 7.97 -6.55
N THR A 349 17.76 6.67 -6.42
CA THR A 349 17.63 5.71 -7.51
C THR A 349 16.18 5.56 -7.96
N SER A 350 15.21 5.49 -7.04
CA SER A 350 13.79 5.34 -7.37
C SER A 350 13.23 6.55 -8.15
N LYS A 351 13.67 7.76 -7.82
CA LYS A 351 13.30 8.98 -8.59
C LYS A 351 13.84 8.98 -10.02
N LYS A 352 15.01 8.40 -10.23
CA LYS A 352 15.68 8.32 -11.53
C LYS A 352 15.13 7.21 -12.41
N VAL A 353 14.76 6.06 -11.80
CA VAL A 353 14.44 4.82 -12.51
C VAL A 353 12.95 4.52 -12.48
N LEU A 354 12.39 4.19 -11.31
CA LEU A 354 11.01 3.82 -11.12
C LEU A 354 10.65 3.87 -9.63
N ARG A 355 9.50 4.46 -9.31
CA ARG A 355 8.89 4.34 -7.99
C ARG A 355 8.02 3.10 -7.92
N SER A 356 8.27 2.24 -6.94
CA SER A 356 7.50 1.03 -6.66
C SER A 356 6.96 1.05 -5.23
N GLU A 357 6.03 0.14 -4.91
CA GLU A 357 5.54 -0.06 -3.54
C GLU A 357 6.67 -0.43 -2.57
N ALA A 358 7.67 -1.18 -3.05
CA ALA A 358 8.86 -1.49 -2.28
C ALA A 358 9.70 -0.23 -2.01
N SER A 359 10.04 0.53 -3.06
CA SER A 359 10.87 1.73 -2.91
C SER A 359 10.23 2.79 -2.03
N ASN A 360 8.90 2.92 -2.05
CA ASN A 360 8.17 3.83 -1.16
C ASN A 360 8.34 3.48 0.33
N ARG A 361 8.48 2.19 0.65
CA ARG A 361 8.74 1.71 2.01
C ARG A 361 10.20 1.87 2.40
N PHE A 362 11.11 1.42 1.54
CA PHE A 362 12.55 1.55 1.79
C PHE A 362 13.01 3.00 1.97
N GLU A 363 12.51 3.94 1.15
CA GLU A 363 12.92 5.36 1.22
C GLU A 363 12.48 6.07 2.51
N LYS A 364 11.50 5.50 3.25
CA LYS A 364 11.03 6.02 4.55
C LYS A 364 11.70 5.33 5.74
N GLY A 365 12.53 4.33 5.49
CA GLY A 365 13.15 3.51 6.50
C GLY A 365 12.27 2.32 6.91
N LEU A 366 12.93 1.24 7.34
CA LEU A 366 12.27 0.00 7.74
C LEU A 366 12.65 -0.40 9.17
N ASP A 367 11.72 -1.07 9.85
CA ASP A 367 11.93 -1.63 11.18
C ASP A 367 12.73 -2.93 11.10
N PRO A 368 13.93 -3.00 11.73
CA PRO A 368 14.72 -4.23 11.72
C PRO A 368 13.99 -5.45 12.30
N LYS A 369 13.12 -5.29 13.30
CA LYS A 369 12.36 -6.41 13.88
C LYS A 369 11.33 -6.95 12.89
N ARG A 370 10.71 -6.06 12.10
CA ARG A 370 9.77 -6.46 11.05
C ARG A 370 10.46 -7.17 9.89
N THR A 371 11.74 -6.92 9.65
CA THR A 371 12.54 -7.66 8.64
C THR A 371 12.58 -9.16 8.96
N TYR A 372 12.79 -9.52 10.22
CA TYR A 372 12.72 -10.93 10.68
C TYR A 372 11.28 -11.45 10.66
N MET A 373 10.33 -10.67 11.18
CA MET A 373 8.91 -11.04 11.20
C MET A 373 8.37 -11.37 9.79
N ALA A 374 8.69 -10.54 8.80
CA ALA A 374 8.27 -10.74 7.42
C ALA A 374 8.88 -12.00 6.81
N MET A 375 10.14 -12.30 7.11
CA MET A 375 10.79 -13.56 6.70
C MET A 375 10.01 -14.76 7.23
N GLU A 376 9.76 -14.83 8.53
CA GLU A 376 9.04 -15.96 9.16
C GLU A 376 7.58 -16.04 8.68
N ARG A 377 6.91 -14.89 8.50
CA ARG A 377 5.56 -14.84 7.92
C ARG A 377 5.51 -15.35 6.49
N SER A 378 6.50 -15.02 5.70
CA SER A 378 6.66 -15.54 4.33
C SER A 378 6.76 -17.07 4.30
N LEU A 379 7.58 -17.64 5.18
CA LEU A 379 7.73 -19.11 5.30
C LEU A 379 6.40 -19.76 5.70
N ASN A 380 5.69 -19.19 6.69
CA ASN A 380 4.36 -19.65 7.11
C ASN A 380 3.36 -19.72 5.95
N LEU A 381 3.26 -18.64 5.16
CA LEU A 381 2.31 -18.57 4.06
C LEU A 381 2.70 -19.45 2.86
N LEU A 382 3.99 -19.53 2.54
CA LEU A 382 4.48 -20.42 1.48
C LEU A 382 4.28 -21.91 1.82
N GLU A 383 4.49 -22.31 3.08
CA GLU A 383 4.16 -23.66 3.54
C GLU A 383 2.67 -23.95 3.38
N LYS A 384 1.80 -23.04 3.81
CA LYS A 384 0.33 -23.21 3.78
C LYS A 384 -0.25 -23.20 2.37
N TYR A 385 0.21 -22.29 1.51
CA TYR A 385 -0.49 -21.98 0.25
C TYR A 385 0.30 -22.30 -1.02
N ALA A 386 1.61 -22.57 -0.90
CA ALA A 386 2.46 -22.96 -2.02
C ALA A 386 3.07 -24.36 -1.86
N SER A 387 2.65 -25.16 -0.87
CA SER A 387 3.18 -26.50 -0.57
C SER A 387 4.69 -26.51 -0.32
N ALA A 388 5.27 -25.39 0.05
CA ALA A 388 6.70 -25.24 0.23
C ALA A 388 7.22 -26.06 1.41
N THR A 389 8.44 -26.56 1.28
CA THR A 389 9.20 -27.18 2.37
C THR A 389 10.34 -26.23 2.74
N VAL A 390 10.40 -25.80 3.98
CA VAL A 390 11.43 -24.88 4.46
C VAL A 390 12.77 -25.60 4.53
N VAL A 391 13.85 -25.00 4.05
CA VAL A 391 15.23 -25.45 4.26
C VAL A 391 15.74 -24.83 5.55
N GLY A 392 16.40 -25.64 6.39
CA GLY A 392 16.92 -25.20 7.69
C GLY A 392 17.98 -24.11 7.59
N GLY A 393 18.16 -23.37 8.67
CA GLY A 393 19.12 -22.28 8.77
C GLY A 393 18.67 -21.00 8.07
N MET A 394 19.39 -19.93 8.34
CA MET A 394 19.23 -18.60 7.75
C MET A 394 20.62 -18.02 7.44
N LEU A 395 20.78 -17.37 6.31
CA LEU A 395 21.92 -16.51 6.03
C LEU A 395 21.57 -15.11 6.53
N GLU A 396 22.49 -14.51 7.24
CA GLU A 396 22.32 -13.21 7.88
C GLU A 396 23.58 -12.38 7.75
N HIS A 397 23.41 -11.15 7.28
CA HIS A 397 24.34 -10.04 7.47
C HIS A 397 23.65 -9.00 8.34
N LYS A 398 24.30 -8.63 9.47
CA LYS A 398 23.72 -7.69 10.44
C LYS A 398 24.76 -6.69 10.90
N ASN A 399 24.57 -5.44 10.53
CA ASN A 399 25.37 -4.28 10.94
C ASN A 399 24.44 -3.13 11.39
N ILE A 400 23.42 -3.45 12.18
CA ILE A 400 22.43 -2.49 12.72
C ILE A 400 22.02 -2.90 14.12
N ASP A 401 21.80 -1.91 15.02
CA ASP A 401 21.20 -2.16 16.31
C ASP A 401 19.68 -2.30 16.18
N ILE A 402 19.12 -3.33 16.82
CA ILE A 402 17.69 -3.64 16.81
C ILE A 402 17.00 -3.38 18.16
N LYS A 403 17.72 -2.70 19.09
CA LYS A 403 17.15 -2.34 20.38
C LYS A 403 16.12 -1.23 20.23
N ASP A 404 15.08 -1.31 21.08
CA ASP A 404 14.14 -0.22 21.23
C ASP A 404 14.84 1.00 21.81
N LYS A 405 14.44 2.20 21.38
CA LYS A 405 15.03 3.46 21.86
C LYS A 405 14.44 3.82 23.22
N GLU A 406 15.27 4.32 24.10
CA GLU A 406 14.83 4.87 25.38
C GLU A 406 14.99 6.39 25.37
N ILE A 407 13.90 7.10 25.68
CA ILE A 407 13.87 8.55 25.76
C ILE A 407 13.27 8.93 27.11
N GLU A 408 14.00 9.74 27.88
CA GLU A 408 13.51 10.26 29.16
C GLU A 408 12.98 11.68 28.98
N ILE A 409 11.76 11.96 29.46
CA ILE A 409 11.13 13.27 29.36
C ILE A 409 10.45 13.67 30.68
N ALA A 410 10.50 14.97 31.00
CA ALA A 410 9.79 15.52 32.17
C ALA A 410 8.30 15.77 31.81
N TYR A 411 7.38 15.38 32.69
CA TYR A 411 5.97 15.66 32.56
C TYR A 411 5.67 17.16 32.39
N SER A 412 6.42 18.00 33.15
CA SER A 412 6.32 19.45 33.04
C SER A 412 6.72 20.00 31.66
N LYS A 413 7.67 19.36 30.96
CA LYS A 413 8.06 19.74 29.58
C LYS A 413 6.93 19.45 28.59
N ILE A 414 6.29 18.28 28.70
CA ILE A 414 5.12 17.92 27.87
C ILE A 414 4.03 18.98 28.01
N ASN A 415 3.62 19.25 29.26
CA ASN A 415 2.58 20.22 29.57
C ASN A 415 2.94 21.64 29.11
N LYS A 416 4.19 22.05 29.29
CA LYS A 416 4.68 23.37 28.87
C LYS A 416 4.61 23.56 27.36
N ILE A 417 5.03 22.54 26.57
CA ILE A 417 5.04 22.62 25.09
C ILE A 417 3.61 22.60 24.56
N LEU A 418 2.75 21.70 25.05
CA LEU A 418 1.35 21.61 24.65
C LEU A 418 0.50 22.78 25.17
N GLY A 419 0.98 23.50 26.19
CA GLY A 419 0.25 24.63 26.78
C GLY A 419 -0.96 24.23 27.64
N ILE A 420 -1.01 23.00 28.14
CA ILE A 420 -2.09 22.41 28.95
C ILE A 420 -1.52 21.81 30.24
N GLU A 421 -2.38 21.30 31.10
CA GLU A 421 -1.99 20.64 32.36
C GLU A 421 -2.62 19.24 32.40
N LEU A 422 -1.98 18.28 31.77
CA LEU A 422 -2.33 16.87 31.86
C LEU A 422 -1.74 16.27 33.14
N ASP A 423 -2.52 15.44 33.81
CA ASP A 423 -1.98 14.63 34.91
C ASP A 423 -1.10 13.47 34.39
N LYS A 424 -0.25 12.93 35.26
CA LYS A 424 0.68 11.86 34.92
C LYS A 424 0.01 10.61 34.36
N ASN A 425 -1.15 10.23 34.91
CA ASN A 425 -1.84 9.02 34.51
C ASN A 425 -2.38 9.11 33.08
N THR A 426 -2.89 10.28 32.72
CA THR A 426 -3.33 10.57 31.35
C THR A 426 -2.17 10.43 30.37
N ILE A 427 -1.00 10.98 30.67
CA ILE A 427 0.19 10.89 29.80
C ILE A 427 0.67 9.43 29.69
N LEU A 428 0.73 8.71 30.81
CA LEU A 428 1.14 7.31 30.83
C LEU A 428 0.13 6.40 30.08
N ASP A 429 -1.17 6.68 30.18
CA ASP A 429 -2.20 5.96 29.44
C ASP A 429 -2.09 6.18 27.93
N ILE A 430 -1.76 7.39 27.49
CA ILE A 430 -1.51 7.70 26.07
C ILE A 430 -0.31 6.88 25.57
N PHE A 431 0.81 6.83 26.29
CA PHE A 431 1.94 6.00 25.90
C PHE A 431 1.59 4.50 25.87
N ARG A 432 0.80 4.02 26.83
CA ARG A 432 0.29 2.65 26.84
C ARG A 432 -0.55 2.34 25.58
N LYS A 433 -1.48 3.23 25.19
CA LYS A 433 -2.29 3.09 23.99
C LYS A 433 -1.46 3.00 22.71
N LEU A 434 -0.34 3.73 22.68
CA LEU A 434 0.65 3.67 21.58
C LEU A 434 1.54 2.41 21.62
N ASP A 435 1.34 1.53 22.63
CA ASP A 435 2.18 0.35 22.86
C ASP A 435 3.64 0.72 23.19
N PHE A 436 3.83 1.86 23.89
CA PHE A 436 5.12 2.27 24.45
C PHE A 436 5.24 1.79 25.88
N THR A 437 6.37 1.17 26.22
CA THR A 437 6.65 0.78 27.59
C THR A 437 7.18 1.99 28.36
N THR A 438 6.68 2.20 29.58
CA THR A 438 7.05 3.36 30.41
C THR A 438 7.55 2.96 31.78
N LEU A 439 8.53 3.73 32.30
CA LEU A 439 8.99 3.67 33.70
C LEU A 439 8.87 5.06 34.33
N ASP A 440 7.90 5.25 35.23
CA ASP A 440 7.72 6.50 35.97
C ASP A 440 8.88 6.68 36.99
N LYS A 441 9.61 7.79 36.90
CA LYS A 441 10.70 8.18 37.78
C LYS A 441 10.31 9.36 38.70
N GLY A 442 9.04 9.65 38.84
CA GLY A 442 8.52 10.75 39.66
C GLY A 442 8.29 12.03 38.85
N ASP A 443 9.31 12.84 38.61
CA ASP A 443 9.17 14.08 37.81
C ASP A 443 9.37 13.83 36.30
N THR A 444 9.99 12.72 35.93
CA THR A 444 10.25 12.28 34.55
C THR A 444 9.65 10.91 34.30
N VAL A 445 9.48 10.57 33.04
CA VAL A 445 9.16 9.23 32.57
C VAL A 445 10.19 8.77 31.55
N LEU A 446 10.73 7.55 31.75
CA LEU A 446 11.53 6.87 30.73
C LEU A 446 10.56 6.10 29.81
N VAL A 447 10.57 6.44 28.52
CA VAL A 447 9.72 5.82 27.51
C VAL A 447 10.57 4.95 26.60
N THR A 448 10.23 3.66 26.53
CA THR A 448 10.84 2.72 25.58
C THR A 448 9.95 2.70 24.33
N VAL A 449 10.48 3.25 23.25
CA VAL A 449 9.81 3.38 21.96
C VAL A 449 10.04 2.12 21.12
N PRO A 450 9.00 1.43 20.66
CA PRO A 450 9.15 0.25 19.82
C PRO A 450 9.84 0.58 18.50
N SER A 451 10.66 -0.34 18.00
CA SER A 451 11.53 -0.16 16.82
C SER A 451 10.77 0.23 15.53
N ARG A 452 9.47 -0.10 15.45
CA ARG A 452 8.61 0.30 14.32
C ARG A 452 8.42 1.82 14.20
N ARG A 453 8.55 2.58 15.30
CA ARG A 453 8.45 4.04 15.35
C ARG A 453 9.84 4.66 15.18
N ILE A 454 10.34 4.54 13.95
CA ILE A 454 11.66 5.07 13.57
C ILE A 454 11.70 6.61 13.56
N ASP A 455 10.54 7.24 13.43
CA ASP A 455 10.29 8.68 13.44
C ASP A 455 10.53 9.32 14.81
N ILE A 456 10.39 8.56 15.90
CA ILE A 456 10.56 9.06 17.25
C ILE A 456 12.04 8.94 17.67
N ALA A 457 12.70 10.09 17.85
CA ALA A 457 14.12 10.15 18.16
C ALA A 457 14.48 11.07 19.34
N ILE A 458 13.66 12.08 19.60
CA ILE A 458 13.87 13.11 20.61
C ILE A 458 12.63 13.31 21.50
N GLU A 459 12.78 14.07 22.59
CA GLU A 459 11.71 14.33 23.55
C GLU A 459 10.50 15.04 22.90
N GLU A 460 10.74 15.90 21.92
CA GLU A 460 9.69 16.65 21.20
C GLU A 460 8.77 15.73 20.40
N ASP A 461 9.28 14.62 19.89
CA ASP A 461 8.47 13.62 19.18
C ASP A 461 7.49 12.94 20.17
N LEU A 462 7.92 12.70 21.42
CA LEU A 462 7.02 12.19 22.47
C LEU A 462 5.93 13.20 22.84
N VAL A 463 6.25 14.50 22.82
CA VAL A 463 5.24 15.56 23.04
C VAL A 463 4.19 15.57 21.92
N GLU A 464 4.63 15.40 20.67
CA GLU A 464 3.72 15.26 19.52
C GLU A 464 2.76 14.08 19.71
N GLU A 465 3.29 12.91 20.12
CA GLU A 465 2.48 11.72 20.35
C GLU A 465 1.41 11.95 21.43
N VAL A 466 1.78 12.61 22.53
CA VAL A 466 0.81 12.95 23.59
C VAL A 466 -0.24 13.92 23.06
N GLY A 467 0.17 14.96 22.33
CA GLY A 467 -0.76 15.99 21.82
C GLY A 467 -1.76 15.44 20.80
N ARG A 468 -1.30 14.60 19.85
CA ARG A 468 -2.16 14.06 18.80
C ARG A 468 -3.16 13.01 19.32
N ILE A 469 -2.75 12.13 20.27
CA ILE A 469 -3.66 11.13 20.86
C ILE A 469 -4.61 11.76 21.89
N TYR A 470 -4.17 12.79 22.63
CA TYR A 470 -5.07 13.58 23.47
C TYR A 470 -6.14 14.29 22.64
N GLY A 471 -5.83 14.63 21.41
CA GLY A 471 -6.65 15.37 20.47
C GLY A 471 -6.37 16.88 20.50
N ILE A 472 -5.83 17.40 19.42
CA ILE A 472 -5.46 18.83 19.31
C ILE A 472 -6.68 19.74 19.51
N ASP A 473 -7.86 19.31 19.08
CA ASP A 473 -9.12 20.06 19.26
C ASP A 473 -9.56 20.19 20.73
N ASN A 474 -9.03 19.34 21.62
CA ASN A 474 -9.25 19.43 23.07
C ASN A 474 -8.34 20.48 23.74
N ILE A 475 -7.40 21.07 23.00
CA ILE A 475 -6.46 22.07 23.51
C ILE A 475 -7.04 23.47 23.32
N GLU A 476 -7.45 24.09 24.41
CA GLU A 476 -7.99 25.46 24.35
C GLU A 476 -6.89 26.49 24.03
N GLY A 477 -7.13 27.29 22.99
CA GLY A 477 -6.23 28.36 22.60
C GLY A 477 -6.18 29.47 23.67
N ARG A 478 -4.97 29.82 24.14
CA ARG A 478 -4.76 30.91 25.09
C ARG A 478 -4.45 32.21 24.35
N LYS A 479 -5.15 33.30 24.75
CA LYS A 479 -4.83 34.62 24.21
C LYS A 479 -3.49 35.11 24.77
N MET A 480 -2.56 35.48 23.89
CA MET A 480 -1.36 36.16 24.32
C MET A 480 -1.68 37.56 24.86
N ILE A 481 -1.31 37.81 26.11
CA ILE A 481 -1.38 39.16 26.72
C ILE A 481 0.05 39.70 26.74
N LEU A 482 0.38 40.55 25.77
CA LEU A 482 1.68 41.20 25.68
C LEU A 482 1.50 42.71 25.63
N PRO A 483 2.40 43.50 26.25
CA PRO A 483 2.41 44.95 26.07
C PRO A 483 2.69 45.27 24.61
N VAL A 484 1.71 45.87 23.92
CA VAL A 484 1.84 46.26 22.53
C VAL A 484 2.55 47.60 22.45
N ARG A 485 3.71 47.62 21.79
CA ARG A 485 4.33 48.87 21.31
C ARG A 485 3.90 49.09 19.88
N MET A 486 3.23 50.21 19.64
CA MET A 486 2.89 50.60 18.27
C MET A 486 4.18 50.84 17.47
N GLY A 487 4.46 49.96 16.52
CA GLY A 487 5.56 50.16 15.58
C GLY A 487 5.22 51.27 14.58
N LYS A 488 6.24 51.97 14.09
CA LYS A 488 6.08 52.84 12.91
C LYS A 488 6.02 51.93 11.67
N VAL A 489 4.87 51.83 11.06
CA VAL A 489 4.68 51.12 9.78
C VAL A 489 5.05 52.09 8.66
N ASP A 490 6.05 51.75 7.85
CA ASP A 490 6.32 52.47 6.61
C ASP A 490 5.19 52.21 5.60
N LYS A 491 4.46 53.27 5.29
CA LYS A 491 3.30 53.25 4.38
C LYS A 491 3.67 53.63 2.94
N THR A 492 4.95 53.85 2.63
CA THR A 492 5.42 54.34 1.33
C THR A 492 4.94 53.44 0.18
N ASN A 493 5.16 52.16 0.27
CA ASN A 493 4.73 51.22 -0.77
C ASN A 493 3.21 51.19 -0.94
N ARG A 494 2.47 51.25 0.17
CA ARG A 494 0.99 51.37 0.14
C ARG A 494 0.52 52.63 -0.55
N SER A 495 1.15 53.75 -0.24
CA SER A 495 0.82 55.05 -0.84
C SER A 495 1.12 55.07 -2.33
N ILE A 496 2.25 54.49 -2.76
CA ILE A 496 2.62 54.34 -4.18
C ILE A 496 1.57 53.46 -4.90
N ARG A 497 1.18 52.32 -4.35
CA ARG A 497 0.15 51.47 -4.97
C ARG A 497 -1.17 52.21 -5.16
N HIS A 498 -1.62 52.93 -4.14
CA HIS A 498 -2.86 53.75 -4.24
C HIS A 498 -2.73 54.86 -5.28
N LEU A 499 -1.57 55.52 -5.35
CA LEU A 499 -1.35 56.58 -6.35
C LEU A 499 -1.41 56.00 -7.77
N LEU A 500 -0.71 54.88 -8.03
CA LEU A 500 -0.69 54.21 -9.33
C LEU A 500 -2.08 53.71 -9.74
N SER A 501 -2.81 53.11 -8.80
CA SER A 501 -4.20 52.65 -9.01
C SER A 501 -5.14 53.83 -9.36
N ASN A 502 -4.99 54.95 -8.67
CA ASN A 502 -5.77 56.18 -8.96
C ASN A 502 -5.42 56.79 -10.32
N LEU A 503 -4.23 56.54 -10.83
CA LEU A 503 -3.79 56.98 -12.18
C LEU A 503 -4.26 55.99 -13.29
N GLY A 504 -5.05 54.99 -12.94
CA GLY A 504 -5.63 54.03 -13.89
C GLY A 504 -4.77 52.79 -14.19
N LEU A 505 -3.71 52.54 -13.41
CA LEU A 505 -2.90 51.32 -13.53
C LEU A 505 -3.51 50.21 -12.72
N SER A 506 -3.44 48.98 -13.21
CA SER A 506 -3.85 47.77 -12.52
C SER A 506 -2.66 47.09 -11.84
N GLU A 507 -2.79 46.77 -10.55
CA GLU A 507 -1.80 45.93 -9.85
C GLU A 507 -1.99 44.47 -10.25
N THR A 508 -0.87 43.82 -10.61
CA THR A 508 -0.87 42.40 -10.99
C THR A 508 0.11 41.61 -10.13
N LEU A 509 -0.29 40.39 -9.81
CA LEU A 509 0.60 39.38 -9.21
C LEU A 509 1.08 38.44 -10.33
N THR A 510 2.38 38.37 -10.52
CA THR A 510 2.99 37.51 -11.52
C THR A 510 3.76 36.38 -10.88
N TYR A 511 4.04 35.34 -11.65
CA TYR A 511 4.90 34.25 -11.18
C TYR A 511 6.34 34.75 -10.97
N SER A 512 6.92 34.39 -9.82
CA SER A 512 8.34 34.66 -9.52
C SER A 512 9.27 33.65 -10.19
N LEU A 513 8.74 32.44 -10.49
CA LEU A 513 9.47 31.37 -11.15
C LEU A 513 8.89 31.14 -12.54
N ILE A 514 9.74 31.24 -13.57
CA ILE A 514 9.38 31.01 -14.97
C ILE A 514 10.36 30.05 -15.63
N LYS A 515 9.97 29.44 -16.74
CA LYS A 515 10.86 28.58 -17.52
C LYS A 515 12.01 29.40 -18.11
N GLU A 516 13.22 28.82 -18.19
CA GLU A 516 14.40 29.46 -18.79
C GLU A 516 14.11 29.99 -20.21
N SER A 517 13.35 29.22 -21.01
CA SER A 517 12.94 29.62 -22.37
C SER A 517 12.02 30.85 -22.43
N GLU A 518 11.50 31.32 -21.32
CA GLU A 518 10.58 32.47 -21.22
C GLU A 518 11.27 33.72 -20.72
N VAL A 519 12.46 33.60 -20.10
CA VAL A 519 13.21 34.73 -19.53
C VAL A 519 13.44 35.86 -20.56
N HIS A 520 13.77 35.49 -21.80
CA HIS A 520 14.11 36.44 -22.84
C HIS A 520 12.95 36.88 -23.75
N LYS A 521 11.72 36.37 -23.52
CA LYS A 521 10.55 36.75 -24.35
C LYS A 521 10.14 38.21 -24.21
N TYR A 522 10.36 38.79 -23.02
CA TYR A 522 9.85 40.12 -22.65
C TYR A 522 10.90 41.02 -22.00
N THR A 523 12.16 40.60 -21.94
CA THR A 523 13.27 41.40 -21.38
C THR A 523 14.38 41.57 -22.40
N ASN A 524 15.01 42.76 -22.39
CA ASN A 524 16.29 42.96 -23.10
C ASN A 524 17.38 42.18 -22.36
N ASP A 525 18.42 41.71 -23.07
CA ASP A 525 19.50 40.83 -22.61
C ASP A 525 20.38 41.35 -21.44
N THR A 526 19.87 42.27 -20.63
CA THR A 526 20.61 42.96 -19.55
C THR A 526 20.26 42.44 -18.14
N PHE A 527 19.43 41.42 -17.99
CA PHE A 527 19.08 40.88 -16.69
C PHE A 527 19.76 39.53 -16.43
N ASP A 528 20.51 39.44 -15.33
CA ASP A 528 21.00 38.18 -14.80
C ASP A 528 19.85 37.42 -14.14
N SER A 529 19.48 36.27 -14.68
CA SER A 529 18.50 35.36 -14.05
C SER A 529 19.20 34.49 -13.03
N ILE A 530 18.58 34.35 -11.85
CA ILE A 530 19.00 33.35 -10.85
C ILE A 530 18.40 31.99 -11.26
N ARG A 531 19.27 31.02 -11.51
CA ARG A 531 18.85 29.63 -11.77
C ARG A 531 18.73 28.88 -10.45
N LEU A 532 17.61 28.18 -10.25
CA LEU A 532 17.37 27.30 -9.12
C LEU A 532 17.82 25.88 -9.44
#